data_74c2fcc865b04783f318754064f644bf
#
_entry.id   74c2fcc865b04783f318754064f644bf
#
_cell.length_a   1.000
_cell.length_b   1.000
_cell.length_c   1.000
_cell.angle_alpha   90.00
_cell.angle_beta   90.00
_cell.angle_gamma   90.00
#
_symmetry.space_group_name_H-M   'P 1'
#
loop_
_entity.id
_entity.type
_entity.pdbx_description
1 polymer ?
#
loop_
_entity_poly.entity_id
_entity_poly.type
_entity_poly.pdbx_seq_one_letter_code
_entity_poly.pdbx_strand_id
1 'polypeptide(L)'
;LPLLCYLIGIYLEKCRKKELSFIAGIVPYIITTIFVYIARNQFVSKGIGKSIWKVLLAESILFLICYVLYCALKRYHKETKEILMLALPSVICLAVTMNTFYQMKPDRYVSRKLYRDVTGEQNRQAVKEALKDDGYYRTEQKGSDDENAADLNRIWDVEQNITSIYSSAYNPDYHTFRQKTFGLEEPFRNVMMQSVSKNPVFCRMMGVRYIVSDSDVTGYALVKKCEKTGIYQNNDAAPVMYATDRVMTEKEYNKLAFPYNQTAFLEYAVVGEHTESSDQNIMTAYTPVSLKMADNHKAQNGAGNRTTDIGKKNGNERKVGTWIHEKEDGWKIHAKKIKKITFSIRQVQQETTQQEGQRQILFLSFRVDNARPNKDVAVWINGIRNKLSAKDHVYYNENKTFIYAVPLKDGEDTISVTFGKGKYQLSHVQAYLGSLPERSKTLYQSEVQVDKKLTKDNVIQGTIQVKNDGWFITSIPYDTHFKMYIDGKETKIQKVNTAFLGCEIGSGKHEVRIVYHAPGATEGKVFSMIGIVGFVLLLVL
;
A
#
# COMPACT_ATOMS: atom_id res chain seq x y z
N LEU A 1 6.43 12.26 30.71
CA LEU A 1 5.20 12.92 31.18
C LEU A 1 5.05 12.91 32.70
N PRO A 2 5.17 11.78 33.46
CA PRO A 2 5.01 11.76 34.93
C PRO A 2 5.96 12.71 35.67
N LEU A 3 7.23 12.75 35.27
CA LEU A 3 8.22 13.66 35.88
C LEU A 3 7.83 15.14 35.70
N LEU A 4 7.29 15.51 34.54
CA LEU A 4 6.82 16.86 34.27
C LEU A 4 5.62 17.20 35.15
N CYS A 5 4.65 16.29 35.30
CA CYS A 5 3.50 16.49 36.19
C CYS A 5 3.94 16.62 37.66
N TYR A 6 4.93 15.84 38.09
CA TYR A 6 5.51 15.94 39.44
C TYR A 6 6.18 17.29 39.68
N LEU A 7 7.01 17.75 38.73
CA LEU A 7 7.67 19.06 38.79
C LEU A 7 6.66 20.23 38.81
N ILE A 8 5.59 20.11 38.01
CA ILE A 8 4.49 21.08 38.01
C ILE A 8 3.80 21.07 39.38
N GLY A 9 3.55 19.88 39.96
CA GLY A 9 2.97 19.74 41.31
C GLY A 9 3.80 20.44 42.39
N ILE A 10 5.12 20.20 42.41
CA ILE A 10 6.08 20.86 43.33
C ILE A 10 6.05 22.38 43.12
N TYR A 11 6.05 22.84 41.88
CA TYR A 11 6.02 24.26 41.54
C TYR A 11 4.72 24.93 42.09
N LEU A 12 3.57 24.30 41.85
CA LEU A 12 2.28 24.79 42.34
C LEU A 12 2.22 24.83 43.86
N GLU A 13 2.80 23.79 44.54
CA GLU A 13 2.85 23.78 46.01
C GLU A 13 3.75 24.88 46.57
N LYS A 14 4.90 25.12 45.99
CA LYS A 14 5.78 26.24 46.38
C LYS A 14 5.11 27.59 46.15
N CYS A 15 4.34 27.74 45.05
CA CYS A 15 3.52 28.92 44.83
C CYS A 15 2.45 29.09 45.94
N ARG A 16 1.79 27.98 46.33
CA ARG A 16 0.79 27.98 47.41
C ARG A 16 1.38 28.41 48.76
N LYS A 17 2.59 27.89 49.10
CA LYS A 17 3.29 28.20 50.35
C LYS A 17 3.96 29.58 50.35
N LYS A 18 3.85 30.37 49.27
CA LYS A 18 4.49 31.68 49.07
C LYS A 18 6.04 31.65 49.10
N GLU A 19 6.63 30.49 48.86
CA GLU A 19 8.09 30.27 48.90
C GLU A 19 8.80 30.73 47.59
N LEU A 20 8.06 30.98 46.51
CA LEU A 20 8.60 31.47 45.25
C LEU A 20 8.63 33.01 45.23
N SER A 21 9.84 33.54 45.06
CA SER A 21 10.00 34.97 44.80
C SER A 21 9.52 35.34 43.39
N PHE A 22 9.12 36.59 43.18
CA PHE A 22 8.71 37.11 41.88
C PHE A 22 9.78 36.86 40.80
N ILE A 23 11.04 37.07 41.16
CA ILE A 23 12.19 36.87 40.27
C ILE A 23 12.35 35.39 39.87
N ALA A 24 12.20 34.46 40.82
CA ALA A 24 12.34 33.02 40.55
C ALA A 24 11.28 32.49 39.58
N GLY A 25 10.12 33.13 39.47
CA GLY A 25 9.10 32.76 38.47
C GLY A 25 9.31 33.41 37.09
N ILE A 26 9.81 34.64 37.04
CA ILE A 26 10.00 35.39 35.79
C ILE A 26 11.24 34.93 35.02
N VAL A 27 12.36 34.62 35.69
CA VAL A 27 13.62 34.29 35.05
C VAL A 27 13.52 33.06 34.11
N PRO A 28 12.95 31.92 34.55
CA PRO A 28 12.78 30.76 33.64
C PRO A 28 11.89 31.09 32.44
N TYR A 29 10.85 31.93 32.65
CA TYR A 29 9.96 32.36 31.59
C TYR A 29 10.70 33.18 30.52
N ILE A 30 11.50 34.18 30.92
CA ILE A 30 12.29 35.01 30.01
C ILE A 30 13.27 34.15 29.23
N ILE A 31 13.98 33.25 29.92
CA ILE A 31 14.94 32.31 29.28
C ILE A 31 14.24 31.46 28.23
N THR A 32 13.09 30.87 28.58
CA THR A 32 12.34 30.02 27.64
C THR A 32 11.85 30.82 26.42
N THR A 33 11.35 32.05 26.65
CA THR A 33 10.86 32.93 25.56
C THR A 33 11.99 33.32 24.61
N ILE A 34 13.16 33.69 25.15
CA ILE A 34 14.36 33.99 24.37
C ILE A 34 14.81 32.76 23.57
N PHE A 35 14.84 31.58 24.20
CA PHE A 35 15.22 30.34 23.54
C PHE A 35 14.26 30.00 22.37
N VAL A 36 12.94 30.09 22.57
CA VAL A 36 11.94 29.87 21.52
C VAL A 36 12.12 30.87 20.37
N TYR A 37 12.40 32.13 20.68
CA TYR A 37 12.64 33.15 19.67
C TYR A 37 13.93 32.89 18.87
N ILE A 38 15.01 32.48 19.51
CA ILE A 38 16.28 32.11 18.83
C ILE A 38 16.08 30.87 17.97
N ALA A 39 15.40 29.84 18.48
CA ALA A 39 15.16 28.58 17.80
C ALA A 39 14.10 28.66 16.68
N ARG A 40 13.40 29.79 16.50
CA ARG A 40 12.28 29.92 15.55
C ARG A 40 12.59 29.50 14.11
N ASN A 41 13.80 29.73 13.62
CA ASN A 41 14.20 29.37 12.28
C ASN A 41 14.38 27.85 12.11
N GLN A 42 14.76 27.17 13.19
CA GLN A 42 14.88 25.71 13.19
C GLN A 42 13.52 25.02 13.14
N PHE A 43 12.51 25.58 13.79
CA PHE A 43 11.13 25.08 13.68
C PHE A 43 10.59 25.19 12.26
N VAL A 44 10.91 26.27 11.56
CA VAL A 44 10.52 26.48 10.15
C VAL A 44 11.25 25.52 9.21
N SER A 45 12.55 25.28 9.42
CA SER A 45 13.35 24.39 8.55
C SER A 45 12.94 22.92 8.65
N LYS A 46 12.34 22.49 9.77
CA LYS A 46 11.86 21.12 9.98
C LYS A 46 10.41 20.90 9.59
N GLY A 47 9.79 21.81 8.81
CA GLY A 47 8.41 21.67 8.34
C GLY A 47 7.34 21.93 9.43
N ILE A 48 7.75 22.31 10.61
CA ILE A 48 6.85 22.78 11.66
C ILE A 48 6.34 24.15 11.20
N GLY A 49 5.04 24.29 11.01
CA GLY A 49 4.42 25.41 10.31
C GLY A 49 4.95 26.80 10.72
N LYS A 50 5.10 27.68 9.73
CA LYS A 50 5.69 29.03 9.86
C LYS A 50 5.12 29.91 10.99
N SER A 51 4.00 29.55 11.56
CA SER A 51 3.30 30.32 12.60
C SER A 51 3.37 29.71 14.00
N ILE A 52 3.93 28.51 14.18
CA ILE A 52 3.93 27.84 15.50
C ILE A 52 4.69 28.64 16.56
N TRP A 53 5.80 29.30 16.16
CA TRP A 53 6.54 30.15 17.08
C TRP A 53 5.74 31.36 17.55
N LYS A 54 4.79 31.87 16.71
CA LYS A 54 3.90 32.97 17.09
C LYS A 54 2.89 32.52 18.14
N VAL A 55 2.42 31.28 18.05
CA VAL A 55 1.52 30.67 19.03
C VAL A 55 2.23 30.47 20.35
N LEU A 56 3.45 29.90 20.31
CA LEU A 56 4.28 29.73 21.49
C LEU A 56 4.61 31.09 22.18
N LEU A 57 4.85 32.13 21.38
CA LEU A 57 5.06 33.47 21.90
C LEU A 57 3.78 34.03 22.55
N ALA A 58 2.63 33.88 21.91
CA ALA A 58 1.34 34.34 22.47
C ALA A 58 0.98 33.59 23.76
N GLU A 59 1.20 32.28 23.82
CA GLU A 59 1.05 31.48 25.04
C GLU A 59 1.99 31.95 26.14
N SER A 60 3.25 32.21 25.78
CA SER A 60 4.24 32.74 26.71
C SER A 60 3.81 34.08 27.30
N ILE A 61 3.30 35.01 26.49
CA ILE A 61 2.77 36.31 26.95
C ILE A 61 1.57 36.10 27.85
N LEU A 62 0.64 35.21 27.51
CA LEU A 62 -0.53 34.91 28.32
C LEU A 62 -0.13 34.38 29.71
N PHE A 63 0.85 33.46 29.76
CA PHE A 63 1.40 32.99 31.03
C PHE A 63 2.04 34.09 31.86
N LEU A 64 2.75 35.03 31.24
CA LEU A 64 3.33 36.18 31.93
C LEU A 64 2.24 37.05 32.54
N ILE A 65 1.19 37.36 31.77
CA ILE A 65 0.06 38.15 32.25
C ILE A 65 -0.59 37.46 33.45
N CYS A 66 -0.89 36.17 33.35
CA CYS A 66 -1.46 35.38 34.44
C CYS A 66 -0.57 35.39 35.70
N TYR A 67 0.75 35.25 35.49
CA TYR A 67 1.73 35.27 36.61
C TYR A 67 1.81 36.64 37.29
N VAL A 68 1.82 37.73 36.51
CA VAL A 68 1.85 39.10 37.03
C VAL A 68 0.57 39.39 37.78
N LEU A 69 -0.61 39.04 37.24
CA LEU A 69 -1.90 39.16 37.91
C LEU A 69 -1.92 38.34 39.21
N TYR A 70 -1.43 37.12 39.21
CA TYR A 70 -1.29 36.30 40.41
C TYR A 70 -0.45 37.01 41.49
N CYS A 71 0.70 37.56 41.12
CA CYS A 71 1.58 38.27 42.05
C CYS A 71 0.94 39.58 42.58
N ALA A 72 0.22 40.30 41.74
CA ALA A 72 -0.53 41.51 42.15
C ALA A 72 -1.67 41.18 43.11
N LEU A 73 -2.47 40.17 42.82
CA LEU A 73 -3.59 39.72 43.61
C LEU A 73 -3.18 38.98 44.90
N LYS A 74 -1.94 38.51 44.99
CA LYS A 74 -1.36 37.94 46.23
C LYS A 74 -1.38 38.95 47.39
N ARG A 75 -1.48 40.25 47.10
CA ARG A 75 -1.62 41.35 48.09
C ARG A 75 -3.06 41.56 48.59
N TYR A 76 -4.07 41.03 47.90
CA TYR A 76 -5.48 41.22 48.21
C TYR A 76 -6.13 39.98 48.86
N HIS A 77 -7.33 40.09 49.38
CA HIS A 77 -8.07 39.22 50.29
C HIS A 77 -8.06 37.71 50.04
N LYS A 78 -8.35 36.92 51.11
CA LYS A 78 -8.31 35.46 51.21
C LYS A 78 -9.21 34.74 50.18
N GLU A 79 -10.40 35.23 49.90
CA GLU A 79 -11.38 34.67 48.97
C GLU A 79 -10.94 34.78 47.49
N THR A 80 -10.24 35.86 47.14
CA THR A 80 -9.73 36.08 45.78
C THR A 80 -8.63 35.07 45.40
N LYS A 81 -7.98 34.46 46.40
CA LYS A 81 -6.94 33.45 46.16
C LYS A 81 -7.48 32.12 45.65
N GLU A 82 -8.64 31.71 46.17
CA GLU A 82 -9.26 30.42 45.76
C GLU A 82 -9.76 30.51 44.33
N ILE A 83 -10.35 31.61 43.94
CA ILE A 83 -10.78 31.86 42.54
C ILE A 83 -9.58 31.87 41.59
N LEU A 84 -8.44 32.48 42.01
CA LEU A 84 -7.23 32.52 41.17
C LEU A 84 -6.54 31.18 41.08
N MET A 85 -6.57 30.36 42.12
CA MET A 85 -6.02 29.00 42.11
C MET A 85 -6.80 28.08 41.15
N LEU A 86 -8.09 28.34 40.94
CA LEU A 86 -8.93 27.70 39.94
C LEU A 86 -8.72 28.27 38.53
N ALA A 87 -8.51 29.58 38.42
CA ALA A 87 -8.34 30.25 37.14
C ALA A 87 -7.02 29.83 36.41
N LEU A 88 -5.91 29.69 37.16
CA LEU A 88 -4.60 29.36 36.56
C LEU A 88 -4.58 28.01 35.85
N PRO A 89 -5.03 26.89 36.45
CA PRO A 89 -5.17 25.60 35.72
C PRO A 89 -6.13 25.72 34.54
N SER A 90 -7.22 26.48 34.64
CA SER A 90 -8.17 26.67 33.54
C SER A 90 -7.54 27.39 32.35
N VAL A 91 -6.72 28.42 32.60
CA VAL A 91 -5.96 29.11 31.53
C VAL A 91 -4.91 28.20 30.91
N ILE A 92 -4.21 27.38 31.71
CA ILE A 92 -3.26 26.39 31.22
C ILE A 92 -3.97 25.36 30.31
N CYS A 93 -5.11 24.83 30.77
CA CYS A 93 -5.91 23.90 29.97
C CYS A 93 -6.40 24.55 28.66
N LEU A 94 -6.85 25.81 28.74
CA LEU A 94 -7.25 26.55 27.54
C LEU A 94 -6.10 26.76 26.57
N ALA A 95 -4.93 27.17 27.06
CA ALA A 95 -3.72 27.35 26.23
C ALA A 95 -3.28 26.05 25.56
N VAL A 96 -3.23 24.93 26.31
CA VAL A 96 -2.91 23.61 25.78
C VAL A 96 -3.94 23.17 24.74
N THR A 97 -5.22 23.39 25.00
CA THR A 97 -6.30 23.07 24.06
C THR A 97 -6.20 23.91 22.80
N MET A 98 -5.97 25.21 22.91
CA MET A 98 -5.79 26.09 21.75
C MET A 98 -4.56 25.72 20.94
N ASN A 99 -3.43 25.39 21.59
CA ASN A 99 -2.22 24.95 20.92
C ASN A 99 -2.45 23.63 20.17
N THR A 100 -3.11 22.67 20.79
CA THR A 100 -3.49 21.40 20.17
C THR A 100 -4.39 21.64 18.95
N PHE A 101 -5.40 22.51 19.11
CA PHE A 101 -6.31 22.88 18.01
C PHE A 101 -5.58 23.59 16.87
N TYR A 102 -4.63 24.47 17.19
CA TYR A 102 -3.86 25.19 16.18
C TYR A 102 -2.84 24.31 15.44
N GLN A 103 -2.29 23.30 16.11
CA GLN A 103 -1.42 22.32 15.48
C GLN A 103 -2.18 21.34 14.57
N MET A 104 -3.46 21.15 14.81
CA MET A 104 -4.35 20.38 13.97
C MET A 104 -4.73 21.23 12.74
N LYS A 105 -4.01 21.06 11.65
CA LYS A 105 -4.35 21.74 10.41
C LYS A 105 -5.77 21.38 9.97
N PRO A 106 -6.58 22.39 9.57
CA PRO A 106 -7.95 22.15 9.08
C PRO A 106 -8.05 21.13 7.93
N ASP A 107 -7.01 21.04 7.12
CA ASP A 107 -6.89 20.11 6.00
C ASP A 107 -6.75 18.63 6.41
N ARG A 108 -6.54 18.36 7.71
CA ARG A 108 -6.55 17.00 8.26
C ARG A 108 -7.94 16.53 8.72
N TYR A 109 -8.92 17.41 8.72
CA TYR A 109 -10.28 17.03 9.04
C TYR A 109 -11.06 16.71 7.77
N VAL A 110 -11.63 15.53 7.74
CA VAL A 110 -12.60 15.16 6.72
C VAL A 110 -13.95 15.77 7.10
N SER A 111 -14.61 16.45 6.17
CA SER A 111 -15.95 16.99 6.43
C SER A 111 -16.92 15.84 6.74
N ARG A 112 -17.91 16.06 7.60
CA ARG A 112 -18.95 15.06 7.90
C ARG A 112 -19.67 14.57 6.63
N LYS A 113 -19.82 15.47 5.66
CA LYS A 113 -20.41 15.11 4.36
C LYS A 113 -19.54 14.12 3.62
N LEU A 114 -18.25 14.44 3.44
CA LEU A 114 -17.31 13.54 2.75
C LEU A 114 -17.17 12.20 3.48
N TYR A 115 -17.12 12.20 4.82
CA TYR A 115 -17.10 10.97 5.62
C TYR A 115 -18.34 10.12 5.38
N ARG A 116 -19.54 10.72 5.37
CA ARG A 116 -20.79 10.01 5.07
C ARG A 116 -20.86 9.52 3.64
N ASP A 117 -20.39 10.33 2.67
CA ASP A 117 -20.40 9.97 1.24
C ASP A 117 -19.51 8.76 0.96
N VAL A 118 -18.37 8.65 1.67
CA VAL A 118 -17.42 7.54 1.50
C VAL A 118 -17.77 6.32 2.35
N THR A 119 -18.20 6.52 3.59
CA THR A 119 -18.49 5.44 4.56
C THR A 119 -19.98 5.25 4.82
N GLY A 120 -20.85 5.84 3.99
CA GLY A 120 -22.28 5.85 4.17
C GLY A 120 -22.89 4.47 4.26
N GLU A 121 -24.03 4.36 4.96
CA GLU A 121 -24.73 3.10 5.21
C GLU A 121 -25.08 2.37 3.92
N GLN A 122 -25.46 3.11 2.87
CA GLN A 122 -25.78 2.51 1.56
C GLN A 122 -24.58 1.80 0.94
N ASN A 123 -23.40 2.40 0.97
CA ASN A 123 -22.18 1.77 0.46
C ASN A 123 -21.79 0.55 1.29
N ARG A 124 -21.87 0.64 2.62
CA ARG A 124 -21.61 -0.50 3.52
C ARG A 124 -22.56 -1.65 3.26
N GLN A 125 -23.85 -1.36 3.17
CA GLN A 125 -24.88 -2.37 2.91
C GLN A 125 -24.67 -3.03 1.55
N ALA A 126 -24.34 -2.28 0.51
CA ALA A 126 -24.05 -2.79 -0.82
C ALA A 126 -22.83 -3.72 -0.84
N VAL A 127 -21.76 -3.35 -0.14
CA VAL A 127 -20.56 -4.19 0.00
C VAL A 127 -20.89 -5.45 0.79
N LYS A 128 -21.59 -5.34 1.93
CA LYS A 128 -22.05 -6.49 2.70
C LYS A 128 -22.88 -7.46 1.88
N GLU A 129 -23.80 -6.95 1.05
CA GLU A 129 -24.61 -7.78 0.17
C GLU A 129 -23.80 -8.46 -0.93
N ALA A 130 -22.83 -7.76 -1.53
CA ALA A 130 -21.96 -8.33 -2.54
C ALA A 130 -21.00 -9.39 -1.96
N LEU A 131 -20.58 -9.22 -0.70
CA LEU A 131 -19.69 -10.14 0.02
C LEU A 131 -20.44 -11.29 0.73
N LYS A 132 -21.71 -11.48 0.51
CA LYS A 132 -22.46 -12.65 1.04
C LYS A 132 -22.06 -14.00 0.45
N ASP A 133 -21.06 -14.02 -0.41
CA ASP A 133 -20.41 -15.23 -0.91
C ASP A 133 -19.79 -16.03 0.25
N ASP A 134 -20.06 -17.34 0.32
CA ASP A 134 -19.57 -18.21 1.38
C ASP A 134 -18.09 -18.57 1.26
N GLY A 135 -17.43 -18.20 0.15
CA GLY A 135 -16.02 -18.45 -0.10
C GLY A 135 -15.08 -17.66 0.81
N TYR A 136 -13.85 -18.14 0.93
CA TYR A 136 -12.74 -17.42 1.61
C TYR A 136 -11.84 -16.78 0.56
N TYR A 137 -11.90 -15.44 0.44
CA TYR A 137 -11.26 -14.67 -0.62
C TYR A 137 -10.80 -13.30 -0.10
N ARG A 138 -10.14 -12.54 -0.95
CA ARG A 138 -9.77 -11.14 -0.66
C ARG A 138 -10.66 -10.16 -1.41
N THR A 139 -10.89 -9.04 -0.75
CA THR A 139 -11.56 -7.86 -1.31
C THR A 139 -10.64 -6.67 -1.20
N GLU A 140 -10.51 -5.89 -2.26
CA GLU A 140 -9.71 -4.68 -2.28
C GLU A 140 -10.60 -3.47 -2.51
N GLN A 141 -10.23 -2.35 -1.88
CA GLN A 141 -10.89 -1.07 -2.09
C GLN A 141 -9.94 -0.11 -2.79
N LYS A 142 -10.40 0.44 -3.91
CA LYS A 142 -9.63 1.38 -4.72
C LYS A 142 -10.31 2.75 -4.68
N GLY A 143 -9.59 3.79 -4.27
CA GLY A 143 -10.09 5.16 -4.32
C GLY A 143 -9.95 5.81 -5.69
N SER A 144 -10.57 6.97 -5.85
CA SER A 144 -10.37 7.86 -7.00
C SER A 144 -8.94 8.41 -7.05
N ASP A 145 -8.30 8.53 -5.89
CA ASP A 145 -6.89 8.92 -5.75
C ASP A 145 -6.04 7.68 -5.45
N ASP A 146 -5.54 7.06 -6.50
CA ASP A 146 -4.70 5.86 -6.43
C ASP A 146 -3.37 6.08 -5.69
N GLU A 147 -3.03 7.33 -5.39
CA GLU A 147 -1.73 7.68 -4.83
C GLU A 147 -1.69 7.63 -3.30
N ASN A 148 -2.84 7.55 -2.65
CA ASN A 148 -2.92 7.60 -1.21
C ASN A 148 -3.36 6.26 -0.61
N ALA A 149 -2.40 5.52 -0.08
CA ALA A 149 -2.66 4.25 0.59
C ALA A 149 -3.60 4.38 1.83
N ALA A 150 -3.70 5.57 2.41
CA ALA A 150 -4.61 5.81 3.53
C ALA A 150 -6.08 5.81 3.11
N ASP A 151 -6.37 5.97 1.80
CA ASP A 151 -7.72 5.89 1.26
C ASP A 151 -8.23 4.47 1.03
N LEU A 152 -7.36 3.50 1.22
CA LEU A 152 -7.71 2.08 1.17
C LEU A 152 -8.53 1.73 2.42
N ASN A 153 -9.43 0.76 2.28
CA ASN A 153 -10.34 0.35 3.37
C ASN A 153 -11.28 1.46 3.88
N ARG A 154 -11.75 2.31 2.99
CA ARG A 154 -12.70 3.37 3.32
C ARG A 154 -14.02 2.82 3.86
N ILE A 155 -14.45 1.68 3.35
CA ILE A 155 -15.63 0.98 3.83
C ILE A 155 -15.15 0.00 4.88
N TRP A 156 -15.31 0.37 6.12
CA TRP A 156 -15.00 -0.43 7.29
C TRP A 156 -16.25 -1.12 7.84
N ASP A 157 -16.11 -1.94 8.85
CA ASP A 157 -17.23 -2.68 9.45
C ASP A 157 -17.86 -3.69 8.49
N VAL A 158 -17.06 -4.23 7.59
CA VAL A 158 -17.38 -5.41 6.77
C VAL A 158 -16.28 -6.43 6.93
N GLU A 159 -16.64 -7.68 7.06
CA GLU A 159 -15.67 -8.77 7.08
C GLU A 159 -15.01 -8.87 5.72
N GLN A 160 -13.73 -8.60 5.65
CA GLN A 160 -12.95 -8.67 4.41
C GLN A 160 -11.49 -9.00 4.70
N ASN A 161 -10.89 -9.78 3.83
CA ASN A 161 -9.45 -9.99 3.79
C ASN A 161 -8.87 -9.14 2.66
N ILE A 162 -7.68 -8.61 2.85
CA ILE A 162 -6.98 -7.76 1.87
C ILE A 162 -5.56 -8.25 1.64
N THR A 163 -4.91 -7.82 0.56
CA THR A 163 -3.55 -8.25 0.22
C THR A 163 -2.48 -7.48 0.99
N SER A 164 -2.77 -6.26 1.40
CA SER A 164 -1.87 -5.44 2.21
C SER A 164 -2.61 -4.30 2.91
N ILE A 165 -2.00 -3.80 3.98
CA ILE A 165 -2.51 -2.67 4.77
C ILE A 165 -1.40 -1.65 4.98
N TYR A 166 -1.76 -0.44 5.42
CA TYR A 166 -0.78 0.52 5.91
C TYR A 166 -0.14 0.00 7.19
N SER A 167 1.14 -0.32 7.13
CA SER A 167 1.91 -0.81 8.27
C SER A 167 3.37 -0.32 8.18
N SER A 168 3.99 -0.05 9.32
CA SER A 168 5.43 0.19 9.41
C SER A 168 6.24 -1.10 9.53
N ALA A 169 5.57 -2.22 9.79
CA ALA A 169 6.14 -3.56 9.73
C ALA A 169 5.79 -4.23 8.40
N TYR A 170 6.71 -5.01 7.87
CA TYR A 170 6.51 -5.72 6.62
C TYR A 170 7.18 -7.09 6.64
N ASN A 171 6.65 -7.99 5.84
CA ASN A 171 7.26 -9.28 5.58
C ASN A 171 8.27 -9.14 4.43
N PRO A 172 9.58 -9.42 4.62
CA PRO A 172 10.62 -9.19 3.61
C PRO A 172 10.49 -10.11 2.41
N ASP A 173 10.06 -11.36 2.58
CA ASP A 173 9.84 -12.29 1.48
C ASP A 173 8.68 -11.83 0.58
N TYR A 174 7.56 -11.46 1.19
CA TYR A 174 6.40 -10.94 0.46
C TYR A 174 6.70 -9.61 -0.23
N HIS A 175 7.48 -8.74 0.40
CA HIS A 175 7.94 -7.51 -0.22
C HIS A 175 8.80 -7.78 -1.45
N THR A 176 9.78 -8.68 -1.35
CA THR A 176 10.65 -9.10 -2.45
C THR A 176 9.85 -9.70 -3.60
N PHE A 177 8.90 -10.58 -3.29
CA PHE A 177 7.97 -11.17 -4.24
C PHE A 177 7.18 -10.11 -5.02
N ARG A 178 6.60 -9.14 -4.33
CA ARG A 178 5.84 -8.06 -4.97
C ARG A 178 6.72 -7.21 -5.87
N GLN A 179 7.88 -6.81 -5.41
CA GLN A 179 8.77 -5.92 -6.16
C GLN A 179 9.49 -6.63 -7.31
N LYS A 180 10.14 -7.75 -7.04
CA LYS A 180 10.99 -8.41 -8.05
C LYS A 180 10.19 -9.18 -9.08
N THR A 181 9.12 -9.86 -8.66
CA THR A 181 8.34 -10.70 -9.56
C THR A 181 7.32 -9.87 -10.33
N PHE A 182 6.59 -8.98 -9.67
CA PHE A 182 5.49 -8.25 -10.29
C PHE A 182 5.81 -6.79 -10.61
N GLY A 183 6.94 -6.27 -10.14
CA GLY A 183 7.32 -4.88 -10.37
C GLY A 183 6.22 -3.90 -9.95
N LEU A 184 5.49 -4.21 -8.89
CA LEU A 184 4.45 -3.33 -8.40
C LEU A 184 5.11 -2.03 -7.95
N GLU A 185 4.51 -0.91 -8.27
CA GLU A 185 5.03 0.44 -7.98
C GLU A 185 5.32 0.65 -6.50
N GLU A 186 4.76 -0.16 -5.73
CA GLU A 186 4.81 -0.16 -4.32
C GLU A 186 6.13 -0.62 -3.76
N PRO A 187 6.41 -0.14 -2.62
CA PRO A 187 5.62 0.76 -1.81
C PRO A 187 5.85 2.20 -2.21
N PHE A 188 4.79 2.96 -2.24
CA PHE A 188 4.88 4.40 -2.43
C PHE A 188 5.66 5.09 -1.29
N ARG A 189 5.49 4.59 -0.08
CA ARG A 189 6.23 5.01 1.10
C ARG A 189 6.86 3.81 1.74
N ASN A 190 8.13 3.51 1.38
CA ASN A 190 8.76 2.36 1.94
C ASN A 190 8.00 1.07 1.57
N VAL A 191 8.01 0.10 2.43
CA VAL A 191 7.38 -1.22 2.25
C VAL A 191 5.95 -1.27 2.77
N MET A 192 5.42 -0.11 3.15
CA MET A 192 4.26 -0.06 3.99
C MET A 192 2.99 -0.32 3.31
N MET A 193 2.83 -0.15 2.06
CA MET A 193 1.58 -0.19 1.64
C MET A 193 1.27 -0.32 0.38
N GLN A 194 0.44 -0.79 -0.01
CA GLN A 194 -0.37 -0.82 -1.07
C GLN A 194 -1.11 -2.00 -1.24
N SER A 195 -2.29 -1.85 -1.43
CA SER A 195 -3.19 -2.89 -1.44
C SER A 195 -3.63 -3.24 -2.84
N VAL A 196 -4.19 -2.38 -3.57
CA VAL A 196 -4.77 -2.72 -4.87
C VAL A 196 -3.70 -2.80 -5.94
N SER A 197 -3.40 -4.02 -6.38
CA SER A 197 -2.57 -4.23 -7.56
C SER A 197 -3.40 -4.08 -8.82
N LYS A 198 -2.81 -3.47 -9.84
CA LYS A 198 -3.37 -3.41 -11.20
C LYS A 198 -2.86 -4.55 -12.08
N ASN A 199 -2.05 -5.46 -11.53
CA ASN A 199 -1.57 -6.64 -12.21
C ASN A 199 -2.58 -7.80 -12.09
N PRO A 200 -3.20 -8.26 -13.18
CA PRO A 200 -4.25 -9.29 -13.12
C PRO A 200 -3.73 -10.66 -12.68
N VAL A 201 -2.46 -10.99 -12.97
CA VAL A 201 -1.83 -12.23 -12.49
C VAL A 201 -1.72 -12.22 -10.98
N PHE A 202 -1.21 -11.12 -10.43
CA PHE A 202 -1.09 -10.92 -8.98
C PHE A 202 -2.47 -10.99 -8.31
N CYS A 203 -3.45 -10.24 -8.81
CA CYS A 203 -4.79 -10.24 -8.23
C CYS A 203 -5.43 -11.63 -8.26
N ARG A 204 -5.30 -12.36 -9.38
CA ARG A 204 -5.81 -13.72 -9.50
C ARG A 204 -5.15 -14.66 -8.51
N MET A 205 -3.80 -14.70 -8.47
CA MET A 205 -3.02 -15.55 -7.57
C MET A 205 -3.32 -15.25 -6.09
N MET A 206 -3.48 -13.98 -5.74
CA MET A 206 -3.75 -13.57 -4.36
C MET A 206 -5.20 -13.75 -3.94
N GLY A 207 -6.07 -14.27 -4.79
CA GLY A 207 -7.47 -14.52 -4.48
C GLY A 207 -8.28 -13.24 -4.31
N VAL A 208 -7.92 -12.16 -5.03
CA VAL A 208 -8.71 -10.91 -5.04
C VAL A 208 -9.94 -11.13 -5.91
N ARG A 209 -11.04 -11.52 -5.26
CA ARG A 209 -12.31 -11.82 -5.94
C ARG A 209 -13.14 -10.57 -6.19
N TYR A 210 -13.11 -9.61 -5.26
CA TYR A 210 -13.85 -8.37 -5.37
C TYR A 210 -12.96 -7.15 -5.28
N ILE A 211 -13.29 -6.16 -6.10
CA ILE A 211 -12.70 -4.82 -6.03
C ILE A 211 -13.84 -3.80 -5.91
N VAL A 212 -13.78 -2.97 -4.88
CA VAL A 212 -14.66 -1.81 -4.69
C VAL A 212 -13.96 -0.59 -5.25
N SER A 213 -14.53 0.04 -6.30
CA SER A 213 -13.85 1.12 -7.04
C SER A 213 -14.81 2.18 -7.52
N ASP A 214 -14.35 3.43 -7.55
CA ASP A 214 -15.05 4.57 -8.13
C ASP A 214 -14.90 4.65 -9.66
N SER A 215 -14.07 3.78 -10.24
CA SER A 215 -13.81 3.68 -11.69
C SER A 215 -13.89 2.23 -12.15
N ASP A 216 -14.12 2.04 -13.45
CA ASP A 216 -14.17 0.71 -14.05
C ASP A 216 -12.87 -0.07 -13.81
N VAL A 217 -13.01 -1.35 -13.49
CA VAL A 217 -11.91 -2.28 -13.26
C VAL A 217 -11.86 -3.27 -14.42
N THR A 218 -10.90 -3.07 -15.31
CA THR A 218 -10.71 -3.97 -16.46
C THR A 218 -10.37 -5.38 -15.97
N GLY A 219 -11.07 -6.39 -16.46
CA GLY A 219 -10.86 -7.77 -16.05
C GLY A 219 -11.84 -8.27 -15.00
N TYR A 220 -12.66 -7.38 -14.45
CA TYR A 220 -13.68 -7.71 -13.45
C TYR A 220 -15.07 -7.36 -14.00
N ALA A 221 -16.06 -8.18 -13.70
CA ALA A 221 -17.44 -7.90 -14.05
C ALA A 221 -18.09 -6.98 -13.00
N LEU A 222 -18.79 -5.94 -13.42
CA LEU A 222 -19.57 -5.10 -12.52
C LEU A 222 -20.75 -5.91 -11.97
N VAL A 223 -20.77 -6.17 -10.67
CA VAL A 223 -21.84 -6.91 -9.97
C VAL A 223 -22.89 -5.97 -9.43
N LYS A 224 -22.45 -4.84 -8.85
CA LYS A 224 -23.36 -3.87 -8.24
C LYS A 224 -22.77 -2.47 -8.36
N LYS A 225 -23.63 -1.49 -8.65
CA LYS A 225 -23.26 -0.07 -8.64
C LYS A 225 -24.05 0.64 -7.56
N CYS A 226 -23.34 1.40 -6.70
CA CYS A 226 -23.90 2.23 -5.67
C CYS A 226 -23.40 3.65 -5.86
N GLU A 227 -24.26 4.56 -6.29
CA GLU A 227 -23.92 5.96 -6.60
C GLU A 227 -22.68 6.07 -7.50
N LYS A 228 -21.54 6.45 -6.91
CA LYS A 228 -20.26 6.60 -7.61
C LYS A 228 -19.36 5.36 -7.52
N THR A 229 -19.67 4.41 -6.65
CA THR A 229 -18.82 3.26 -6.35
C THR A 229 -19.39 2.00 -7.02
N GLY A 230 -18.57 1.28 -7.77
CA GLY A 230 -18.87 -0.03 -8.34
C GLY A 230 -18.24 -1.15 -7.53
N ILE A 231 -18.93 -2.29 -7.47
CA ILE A 231 -18.39 -3.55 -6.93
C ILE A 231 -18.16 -4.48 -8.11
N TYR A 232 -16.92 -4.84 -8.32
CA TYR A 232 -16.45 -5.62 -9.45
C TYR A 232 -15.97 -6.99 -8.97
N GLN A 233 -16.36 -8.06 -9.68
CA GLN A 233 -16.05 -9.45 -9.33
C GLN A 233 -15.18 -10.11 -10.40
N ASN A 234 -14.20 -10.87 -9.98
CA ASN A 234 -13.42 -11.80 -10.79
C ASN A 234 -13.68 -13.24 -10.33
N ASN A 235 -14.40 -14.01 -11.15
CA ASN A 235 -14.71 -15.41 -10.85
C ASN A 235 -13.50 -16.33 -11.00
N ASP A 236 -12.44 -15.89 -11.70
CA ASP A 236 -11.20 -16.63 -11.89
C ASP A 236 -10.20 -16.44 -10.75
N ALA A 237 -10.55 -15.68 -9.70
CA ALA A 237 -9.71 -15.52 -8.52
C ALA A 237 -9.35 -16.89 -7.92
N ALA A 238 -8.07 -17.08 -7.63
CA ALA A 238 -7.56 -18.29 -7.00
C ALA A 238 -8.10 -18.47 -5.58
N PRO A 239 -8.23 -19.69 -5.08
CA PRO A 239 -8.44 -19.92 -3.65
C PRO A 239 -7.26 -19.36 -2.85
N VAL A 240 -7.53 -18.82 -1.66
CA VAL A 240 -6.46 -18.38 -0.73
C VAL A 240 -5.63 -19.57 -0.22
N MET A 241 -6.26 -20.74 -0.15
CA MET A 241 -5.68 -21.99 0.32
C MET A 241 -6.20 -23.15 -0.53
N TYR A 242 -5.29 -23.97 -1.03
CA TYR A 242 -5.60 -25.11 -1.90
C TYR A 242 -4.55 -26.20 -1.81
N ALA A 243 -4.84 -27.39 -2.34
CA ALA A 243 -3.86 -28.46 -2.52
C ALA A 243 -3.66 -28.78 -4.00
N THR A 244 -2.43 -29.17 -4.36
CA THR A 244 -2.05 -29.51 -5.72
C THR A 244 -0.87 -30.48 -5.76
N ASP A 245 -0.87 -31.35 -6.77
CA ASP A 245 0.25 -32.19 -7.18
C ASP A 245 1.07 -31.55 -8.34
N ARG A 246 0.60 -30.42 -8.87
CA ARG A 246 1.30 -29.70 -9.94
C ARG A 246 2.35 -28.76 -9.33
N VAL A 247 3.58 -29.25 -9.28
CA VAL A 247 4.69 -28.55 -8.65
C VAL A 247 5.84 -28.26 -9.63
N MET A 248 6.56 -27.20 -9.34
CA MET A 248 7.80 -26.80 -10.00
C MET A 248 8.83 -26.53 -8.91
N THR A 249 10.07 -26.97 -9.12
CA THR A 249 11.14 -26.67 -8.17
C THR A 249 11.53 -25.19 -8.23
N GLU A 250 12.01 -24.64 -7.12
CA GLU A 250 12.53 -23.26 -7.08
C GLU A 250 13.69 -23.07 -8.07
N LYS A 251 14.50 -24.10 -8.31
CA LYS A 251 15.60 -24.07 -9.30
C LYS A 251 15.09 -23.92 -10.73
N GLU A 252 13.98 -24.56 -11.08
CA GLU A 252 13.35 -24.45 -12.40
C GLU A 252 12.68 -23.08 -12.53
N TYR A 253 11.93 -22.65 -11.51
CA TYR A 253 11.30 -21.34 -11.47
C TYR A 253 12.31 -20.20 -11.68
N ASN A 254 13.47 -20.27 -11.05
CA ASN A 254 14.50 -19.24 -11.16
C ASN A 254 15.14 -19.13 -12.57
N LYS A 255 14.88 -20.07 -13.46
CA LYS A 255 15.30 -20.01 -14.88
C LYS A 255 14.26 -19.33 -15.77
N LEU A 256 13.06 -19.10 -15.26
CA LEU A 256 11.97 -18.51 -16.04
C LEU A 256 12.22 -17.04 -16.32
N ALA A 257 12.14 -16.68 -17.60
CA ALA A 257 12.17 -15.29 -18.03
C ALA A 257 10.78 -14.65 -17.93
N PHE A 258 10.73 -13.33 -17.99
CA PHE A 258 9.48 -12.59 -18.14
C PHE A 258 8.77 -12.93 -19.47
N PRO A 259 7.44 -13.14 -19.49
CA PRO A 259 6.47 -13.01 -18.38
C PRO A 259 6.24 -14.32 -17.60
N TYR A 260 6.91 -15.42 -17.95
CA TYR A 260 6.70 -16.74 -17.39
C TYR A 260 6.97 -16.81 -15.88
N ASN A 261 7.94 -16.02 -15.39
CA ASN A 261 8.20 -15.90 -13.94
C ASN A 261 7.02 -15.33 -13.14
N GLN A 262 6.05 -14.66 -13.79
CA GLN A 262 4.81 -14.25 -13.15
C GLN A 262 3.70 -15.31 -13.31
N THR A 263 3.51 -15.77 -14.54
CA THR A 263 2.37 -16.62 -14.88
C THR A 263 2.52 -18.06 -14.41
N ALA A 264 3.75 -18.51 -14.12
CA ALA A 264 4.02 -19.83 -13.54
C ALA A 264 3.16 -20.11 -12.30
N PHE A 265 2.95 -19.13 -11.44
CA PHE A 265 2.13 -19.29 -10.24
C PHE A 265 0.63 -19.56 -10.50
N LEU A 266 0.18 -19.44 -11.74
CA LEU A 266 -1.17 -19.81 -12.16
C LEU A 266 -1.27 -21.23 -12.69
N GLU A 267 -0.13 -21.91 -12.88
CA GLU A 267 -0.05 -23.23 -13.49
C GLU A 267 0.68 -24.25 -12.60
N TYR A 268 1.60 -23.80 -11.77
CA TYR A 268 2.42 -24.61 -10.87
C TYR A 268 2.56 -23.96 -9.49
N ALA A 269 2.65 -24.79 -8.46
CA ALA A 269 3.17 -24.36 -7.17
C ALA A 269 4.68 -24.46 -7.15
N VAL A 270 5.37 -23.40 -6.79
CA VAL A 270 6.82 -23.39 -6.65
C VAL A 270 7.20 -23.87 -5.26
N VAL A 271 8.00 -24.94 -5.18
CA VAL A 271 8.37 -25.61 -3.91
C VAL A 271 9.88 -25.81 -3.83
N GLY A 272 10.38 -26.20 -2.66
CA GLY A 272 11.82 -26.40 -2.43
C GLY A 272 12.48 -27.46 -3.33
N GLU A 273 13.81 -27.53 -3.28
CA GLU A 273 14.63 -28.32 -4.24
C GLU A 273 14.50 -29.86 -4.12
N HIS A 274 13.92 -30.37 -3.03
CA HIS A 274 13.83 -31.81 -2.75
C HIS A 274 12.60 -32.49 -3.36
N THR A 275 11.80 -31.78 -4.09
CA THR A 275 10.58 -32.29 -4.71
C THR A 275 10.84 -32.64 -6.16
N GLU A 276 10.43 -33.83 -6.59
CA GLU A 276 10.39 -34.16 -8.00
C GLU A 276 9.36 -33.27 -8.69
N SER A 277 9.77 -32.60 -9.78
CA SER A 277 8.83 -31.79 -10.57
C SER A 277 7.81 -32.70 -11.22
N SER A 278 6.59 -32.19 -11.36
CA SER A 278 5.58 -32.87 -12.19
C SER A 278 6.06 -32.96 -13.63
N ASP A 279 5.92 -34.13 -14.24
CA ASP A 279 6.34 -34.38 -15.63
C ASP A 279 5.71 -33.35 -16.58
N GLN A 280 6.56 -32.75 -17.42
CA GLN A 280 6.27 -31.79 -18.47
C GLN A 280 5.72 -30.42 -17.96
N ASN A 281 6.63 -29.49 -17.76
CA ASN A 281 6.36 -28.06 -17.56
C ASN A 281 5.84 -27.37 -18.84
N ILE A 282 4.68 -27.80 -19.35
CA ILE A 282 4.02 -27.11 -20.46
C ILE A 282 3.32 -25.89 -19.89
N MET A 283 3.91 -24.72 -20.13
CA MET A 283 3.34 -23.43 -19.74
C MET A 283 2.54 -22.83 -20.90
N THR A 284 1.54 -22.03 -20.53
CA THR A 284 0.80 -21.22 -21.50
C THR A 284 1.75 -20.31 -22.28
N ALA A 285 1.72 -20.41 -23.61
CA ALA A 285 2.61 -19.63 -24.46
C ALA A 285 2.16 -18.18 -24.61
N TYR A 286 3.11 -17.27 -24.66
CA TYR A 286 2.91 -15.84 -24.91
C TYR A 286 3.63 -15.41 -26.18
N THR A 287 2.93 -14.69 -27.05
CA THR A 287 3.46 -14.24 -28.35
C THR A 287 4.29 -12.97 -28.18
N PRO A 288 5.56 -12.94 -28.60
CA PRO A 288 6.35 -11.71 -28.63
C PRO A 288 5.72 -10.67 -29.55
N VAL A 289 5.64 -9.43 -29.09
CA VAL A 289 5.11 -8.31 -29.86
C VAL A 289 6.05 -7.11 -29.82
N SER A 290 5.92 -6.21 -30.80
CA SER A 290 6.64 -4.93 -30.83
C SER A 290 5.69 -3.78 -30.63
N LEU A 291 6.18 -2.71 -29.99
CA LEU A 291 5.45 -1.46 -29.79
C LEU A 291 5.97 -0.43 -30.77
N LYS A 292 5.11 0.08 -31.64
CA LYS A 292 5.43 1.17 -32.59
C LYS A 292 4.58 2.40 -32.30
N MET A 293 5.22 3.58 -32.30
CA MET A 293 4.50 4.82 -32.16
C MET A 293 3.49 4.96 -33.30
N ALA A 294 2.22 5.24 -32.98
CA ALA A 294 1.17 5.41 -33.97
C ALA A 294 1.43 6.68 -34.81
N ASP A 295 1.22 6.60 -36.14
CA ASP A 295 1.54 7.66 -37.11
C ASP A 295 0.68 8.93 -36.96
N ASN A 296 -0.37 8.92 -36.17
CA ASN A 296 -1.30 10.05 -35.98
C ASN A 296 -0.83 10.99 -34.88
N HIS A 297 0.11 11.87 -35.20
CA HIS A 297 0.57 12.94 -34.32
C HIS A 297 -0.26 14.24 -34.46
N LYS A 298 -1.50 14.25 -34.05
CA LYS A 298 -2.06 15.43 -33.39
C LYS A 298 -1.90 15.26 -31.90
N ALA A 299 -0.75 15.70 -31.37
CA ALA A 299 -0.62 15.90 -29.94
C ALA A 299 -1.78 16.78 -29.48
N GLN A 300 -2.71 16.25 -28.71
CA GLN A 300 -3.67 17.06 -27.98
C GLN A 300 -2.87 17.89 -26.96
N ASN A 301 -2.42 19.06 -27.43
CA ASN A 301 -2.02 20.14 -26.55
C ASN A 301 -3.30 20.67 -25.91
N GLY A 302 -3.45 20.49 -24.64
CA GLY A 302 -4.40 21.28 -23.87
C GLY A 302 -4.12 22.77 -24.14
N ALA A 303 -5.13 23.45 -24.67
CA ALA A 303 -5.26 24.91 -24.89
C ALA A 303 -4.01 25.65 -25.47
N GLY A 304 -4.05 25.97 -26.76
CA GLY A 304 -3.12 26.92 -27.37
C GLY A 304 -2.75 26.57 -28.81
N ASN A 305 -3.52 27.08 -29.78
CA ASN A 305 -3.24 27.05 -31.20
C ASN A 305 -1.81 27.49 -31.53
N ARG A 306 -1.08 26.67 -32.31
CA ARG A 306 -0.23 27.09 -33.42
C ARG A 306 0.25 25.85 -34.18
N THR A 307 -0.28 25.69 -35.40
CA THR A 307 0.22 24.84 -36.49
C THR A 307 1.60 25.32 -36.91
N THR A 308 2.57 24.39 -36.97
CA THR A 308 3.77 24.58 -37.80
C THR A 308 3.96 23.33 -38.65
N ASP A 309 3.82 23.53 -39.95
CA ASP A 309 4.23 22.60 -41.01
C ASP A 309 5.70 22.23 -40.87
N ILE A 310 6.00 20.94 -41.01
CA ILE A 310 7.39 20.48 -41.13
C ILE A 310 7.52 19.66 -42.41
N GLY A 311 8.27 20.24 -43.33
CA GLY A 311 8.64 19.67 -44.62
C GLY A 311 9.52 18.42 -44.49
N LYS A 312 9.41 17.57 -45.51
CA LYS A 312 10.22 16.37 -45.75
C LYS A 312 11.71 16.72 -45.88
N LYS A 313 12.57 16.03 -45.13
CA LYS A 313 13.98 15.79 -45.49
C LYS A 313 14.37 14.34 -45.14
N ASN A 314 15.02 13.73 -46.14
CA ASN A 314 15.51 12.34 -46.14
C ASN A 314 16.55 12.07 -45.05
N GLY A 315 16.47 10.87 -44.47
CA GLY A 315 17.51 10.33 -43.57
C GLY A 315 16.95 9.73 -42.30
N ASN A 316 17.02 8.46 -42.15
CA ASN A 316 16.72 7.49 -41.12
C ASN A 316 16.61 7.90 -39.64
N GLU A 317 15.94 8.99 -39.29
CA GLU A 317 15.48 9.26 -37.93
C GLU A 317 14.08 9.88 -38.02
N ARG A 318 13.03 9.10 -37.66
CA ARG A 318 11.70 9.67 -37.46
C ARG A 318 11.73 10.54 -36.21
N LYS A 319 11.93 11.84 -36.35
CA LYS A 319 11.79 12.82 -35.27
C LYS A 319 10.32 12.98 -34.91
N VAL A 320 9.86 12.21 -33.96
CA VAL A 320 8.57 12.39 -33.35
C VAL A 320 8.73 13.34 -32.17
N GLY A 321 8.63 14.63 -32.42
CA GLY A 321 8.77 15.67 -31.39
C GLY A 321 10.16 15.68 -30.72
N THR A 322 10.60 16.82 -30.25
CA THR A 322 11.94 17.00 -29.65
C THR A 322 12.14 16.37 -28.28
N TRP A 323 11.15 15.65 -27.73
CA TRP A 323 11.14 15.15 -26.36
C TRP A 323 11.24 13.61 -26.23
N ILE A 324 10.99 12.86 -27.30
CA ILE A 324 11.13 11.40 -27.37
C ILE A 324 11.95 11.00 -28.60
N HIS A 325 12.92 10.14 -28.40
CA HIS A 325 13.76 9.61 -29.47
C HIS A 325 13.76 8.09 -29.38
N GLU A 326 13.40 7.44 -30.49
CA GLU A 326 13.46 5.98 -30.60
C GLU A 326 14.91 5.51 -30.63
N LYS A 327 15.17 4.41 -29.97
CA LYS A 327 16.44 3.68 -29.93
C LYS A 327 16.20 2.23 -30.35
N GLU A 328 17.24 1.50 -30.65
CA GLU A 328 17.16 0.12 -31.09
C GLU A 328 16.36 -0.77 -30.12
N ASP A 329 16.55 -0.59 -28.81
CA ASP A 329 15.93 -1.38 -27.73
C ASP A 329 14.99 -0.59 -26.81
N GLY A 330 14.52 0.60 -27.26
CA GLY A 330 13.62 1.41 -26.42
C GLY A 330 13.53 2.90 -26.79
N TRP A 331 13.50 3.77 -25.77
CA TRP A 331 13.26 5.22 -26.00
C TRP A 331 14.07 6.08 -25.04
N LYS A 332 14.57 7.22 -25.56
CA LYS A 332 15.17 8.29 -24.76
C LYS A 332 14.17 9.43 -24.59
N ILE A 333 13.88 9.79 -23.35
CA ILE A 333 12.85 10.76 -22.99
C ILE A 333 13.47 12.03 -22.42
N HIS A 334 13.03 13.18 -22.92
CA HIS A 334 13.36 14.49 -22.41
C HIS A 334 12.10 15.35 -22.31
N ALA A 335 11.24 15.03 -21.35
CA ALA A 335 9.95 15.69 -21.18
C ALA A 335 10.00 16.81 -20.14
N LYS A 336 9.67 18.05 -20.54
CA LYS A 336 9.55 19.22 -19.65
C LYS A 336 8.24 19.20 -18.84
N LYS A 337 7.22 18.50 -19.34
CA LYS A 337 5.90 18.27 -18.71
C LYS A 337 5.44 16.87 -19.03
N ILE A 338 4.39 16.38 -18.37
CA ILE A 338 3.76 15.10 -18.68
C ILE A 338 3.36 15.05 -20.15
N LYS A 339 3.66 13.96 -20.82
CA LYS A 339 3.40 13.72 -22.23
C LYS A 339 2.71 12.39 -22.44
N LYS A 340 1.68 12.37 -23.28
CA LYS A 340 0.92 11.17 -23.64
C LYS A 340 1.08 10.88 -25.13
N ILE A 341 1.25 9.59 -25.47
CA ILE A 341 1.36 9.11 -26.85
C ILE A 341 0.70 7.74 -26.97
N THR A 342 0.23 7.39 -28.15
CA THR A 342 -0.34 6.07 -28.45
C THR A 342 0.69 5.21 -29.16
N PHE A 343 0.79 3.95 -28.76
CA PHE A 343 1.58 2.93 -29.43
C PHE A 343 0.67 1.85 -29.98
N SER A 344 0.95 1.39 -31.20
CA SER A 344 0.32 0.21 -31.79
C SER A 344 1.11 -1.05 -31.39
N ILE A 345 0.38 -2.09 -31.04
CA ILE A 345 0.91 -3.43 -30.78
C ILE A 345 0.99 -4.17 -32.10
N ARG A 346 2.17 -4.67 -32.47
CA ARG A 346 2.38 -5.44 -33.69
C ARG A 346 2.97 -6.79 -33.37
N GLN A 347 2.33 -7.86 -33.82
CA GLN A 347 2.89 -9.20 -33.71
C GLN A 347 4.16 -9.31 -34.57
N VAL A 348 5.16 -9.98 -34.02
CA VAL A 348 6.46 -10.18 -34.70
C VAL A 348 6.39 -11.30 -35.74
N GLN A 349 5.48 -12.28 -35.54
CA GLN A 349 5.21 -13.39 -36.45
C GLN A 349 3.70 -13.59 -36.60
N GLN A 350 3.26 -14.01 -37.80
CA GLN A 350 1.84 -14.04 -38.20
C GLN A 350 1.10 -15.34 -37.82
N GLU A 351 1.67 -16.27 -37.05
CA GLU A 351 1.03 -17.54 -36.72
C GLU A 351 0.77 -17.69 -35.22
N THR A 352 -0.39 -17.22 -34.79
CA THR A 352 -1.05 -17.81 -33.62
C THR A 352 -2.55 -17.66 -33.76
N THR A 353 -3.25 -18.80 -33.78
CA THR A 353 -4.71 -18.89 -33.70
C THR A 353 -5.19 -18.13 -32.46
N GLN A 354 -5.76 -16.95 -32.66
CA GLN A 354 -6.46 -16.23 -31.60
C GLN A 354 -7.59 -17.14 -31.11
N GLN A 355 -7.56 -17.54 -29.86
CA GLN A 355 -8.73 -18.14 -29.21
C GLN A 355 -9.75 -17.03 -29.05
N GLU A 356 -10.79 -17.06 -29.87
CA GLU A 356 -11.92 -16.15 -29.76
C GLU A 356 -12.55 -16.25 -28.36
N GLY A 357 -12.76 -15.11 -27.71
CA GLY A 357 -13.46 -15.00 -26.44
C GLY A 357 -12.59 -14.91 -25.18
N GLN A 358 -11.26 -15.09 -25.26
CA GLN A 358 -10.38 -14.89 -24.11
C GLN A 358 -9.76 -13.50 -24.11
N ARG A 359 -9.83 -12.81 -22.94
CA ARG A 359 -9.26 -11.48 -22.77
C ARG A 359 -7.74 -11.52 -22.89
N GLN A 360 -7.20 -10.70 -23.79
CA GLN A 360 -5.77 -10.55 -24.01
C GLN A 360 -5.13 -9.65 -22.94
N ILE A 361 -3.92 -10.00 -22.55
CA ILE A 361 -3.07 -9.22 -21.66
C ILE A 361 -1.77 -8.89 -22.39
N LEU A 362 -1.41 -7.62 -22.38
CA LEU A 362 -0.10 -7.17 -22.78
C LEU A 362 0.83 -7.18 -21.56
N PHE A 363 1.80 -8.07 -21.58
CA PHE A 363 2.93 -8.07 -20.65
C PHE A 363 4.04 -7.17 -21.21
N LEU A 364 4.46 -6.19 -20.43
CA LEU A 364 5.48 -5.23 -20.85
C LEU A 364 6.49 -5.01 -19.75
N SER A 365 7.76 -5.11 -20.07
CA SER A 365 8.87 -4.83 -19.17
C SER A 365 9.93 -3.99 -19.85
N PHE A 366 10.53 -3.05 -19.13
CA PHE A 366 11.67 -2.27 -19.57
C PHE A 366 12.48 -1.74 -18.40
N ARG A 367 13.77 -1.52 -18.63
CA ARG A 367 14.68 -0.89 -17.69
C ARG A 367 14.58 0.63 -17.78
N VAL A 368 14.70 1.30 -16.64
CA VAL A 368 14.66 2.76 -16.51
C VAL A 368 16.02 3.27 -16.02
N ASP A 369 16.71 4.02 -16.87
CA ASP A 369 17.93 4.73 -16.53
C ASP A 369 17.65 6.22 -16.38
N ASN A 370 17.69 6.71 -15.14
CA ASN A 370 17.36 8.09 -14.80
C ASN A 370 18.58 9.00 -14.86
N ALA A 371 18.65 9.89 -15.84
CA ALA A 371 19.72 10.87 -15.97
C ALA A 371 19.74 11.95 -14.86
N ARG A 372 18.69 12.00 -14.04
CA ARG A 372 18.56 12.92 -12.89
C ARG A 372 18.14 12.14 -11.65
N PRO A 373 19.09 11.45 -10.97
CA PRO A 373 18.77 10.52 -9.89
C PRO A 373 17.89 11.08 -8.77
N ASN A 374 18.00 12.39 -8.50
CA ASN A 374 17.22 13.08 -7.46
C ASN A 374 15.89 13.65 -7.97
N LYS A 375 15.32 13.03 -9.02
CA LYS A 375 13.98 13.30 -9.52
C LYS A 375 13.27 11.99 -9.80
N ASP A 376 11.98 11.95 -9.50
CA ASP A 376 11.14 10.80 -9.82
C ASP A 376 11.05 10.58 -11.33
N VAL A 377 10.95 9.31 -11.71
CA VAL A 377 10.52 8.90 -13.05
C VAL A 377 9.23 8.10 -12.90
N ALA A 378 8.20 8.47 -13.65
CA ALA A 378 6.95 7.72 -13.68
C ALA A 378 6.48 7.53 -15.12
N VAL A 379 5.97 6.33 -15.42
CA VAL A 379 5.38 5.98 -16.71
C VAL A 379 4.04 5.29 -16.45
N TRP A 380 3.04 5.61 -17.23
CA TRP A 380 1.71 5.00 -17.16
C TRP A 380 1.42 4.28 -18.49
N ILE A 381 0.95 3.04 -18.42
CA ILE A 381 0.46 2.26 -19.56
C ILE A 381 -1.03 1.99 -19.34
N ASN A 382 -1.90 2.51 -20.22
CA ASN A 382 -3.36 2.46 -20.05
C ASN A 382 -3.82 2.87 -18.64
N GLY A 383 -3.15 3.90 -18.05
CA GLY A 383 -3.43 4.40 -16.70
C GLY A 383 -2.80 3.59 -15.56
N ILE A 384 -2.16 2.47 -15.83
CA ILE A 384 -1.38 1.72 -14.82
C ILE A 384 -0.04 2.42 -14.65
N ARG A 385 0.21 2.98 -13.47
CA ARG A 385 1.45 3.70 -13.15
C ARG A 385 2.54 2.73 -12.68
N ASN A 386 3.77 3.03 -13.06
CA ASN A 386 4.97 2.53 -12.39
C ASN A 386 5.94 3.69 -12.15
N LYS A 387 6.77 3.59 -11.11
CA LYS A 387 7.57 4.71 -10.62
C LYS A 387 8.91 4.25 -10.08
N LEU A 388 9.96 5.00 -10.45
CA LEU A 388 11.24 5.03 -9.76
C LEU A 388 11.30 6.34 -8.94
N SER A 389 11.38 6.24 -7.61
CA SER A 389 11.50 7.41 -6.76
C SER A 389 12.87 8.07 -6.84
N ALA A 390 12.96 9.34 -6.49
CA ALA A 390 14.22 10.07 -6.41
C ALA A 390 15.18 9.39 -5.42
N LYS A 391 16.48 9.34 -5.75
CA LYS A 391 17.51 8.68 -4.92
C LYS A 391 17.66 9.29 -3.53
N ASP A 392 17.42 10.60 -3.41
CA ASP A 392 17.44 11.34 -2.14
C ASP A 392 16.12 11.29 -1.37
N HIS A 393 15.12 10.58 -1.89
CA HIS A 393 13.85 10.37 -1.19
C HIS A 393 14.04 9.44 0.01
N VAL A 394 13.42 9.76 1.15
CA VAL A 394 13.50 8.97 2.39
C VAL A 394 13.12 7.50 2.16
N TYR A 395 12.21 7.27 1.21
CA TYR A 395 11.74 5.95 0.82
C TYR A 395 12.10 5.69 -0.65
N TYR A 396 13.40 5.58 -0.92
CA TYR A 396 13.87 5.24 -2.26
C TYR A 396 13.51 3.79 -2.59
N ASN A 397 12.75 3.58 -3.66
CA ASN A 397 12.20 2.26 -3.98
C ASN A 397 13.08 1.39 -4.90
N GLU A 398 14.18 1.92 -5.41
CA GLU A 398 15.13 1.21 -6.31
C GLU A 398 14.50 0.55 -7.54
N ASN A 399 13.27 0.90 -7.88
CA ASN A 399 12.52 0.28 -8.95
C ASN A 399 13.04 0.71 -10.34
N LYS A 400 14.12 0.08 -10.77
CA LYS A 400 14.78 0.36 -12.05
C LYS A 400 14.22 -0.47 -13.22
N THR A 401 13.36 -1.44 -12.95
CA THR A 401 12.68 -2.24 -13.98
C THR A 401 11.18 -2.07 -13.81
N PHE A 402 10.56 -1.42 -14.79
CA PHE A 402 9.11 -1.27 -14.79
C PHE A 402 8.48 -2.47 -15.46
N ILE A 403 7.51 -3.07 -14.79
CA ILE A 403 6.80 -4.27 -15.23
C ILE A 403 5.32 -3.97 -15.24
N TYR A 404 4.64 -4.37 -16.31
CA TYR A 404 3.20 -4.19 -16.49
C TYR A 404 2.57 -5.48 -17.00
N ALA A 405 1.36 -5.74 -16.55
CA ALA A 405 0.44 -6.68 -17.16
C ALA A 405 -0.87 -5.93 -17.40
N VAL A 406 -1.13 -5.57 -18.63
CA VAL A 406 -2.18 -4.64 -19.04
C VAL A 406 -3.31 -5.41 -19.71
N PRO A 407 -4.46 -5.57 -19.07
CA PRO A 407 -5.62 -6.15 -19.74
C PRO A 407 -6.07 -5.26 -20.89
N LEU A 408 -6.23 -5.84 -22.06
CA LEU A 408 -6.74 -5.17 -23.25
C LEU A 408 -8.25 -5.37 -23.38
N LYS A 409 -8.92 -4.42 -24.00
CA LYS A 409 -10.31 -4.59 -24.44
C LYS A 409 -10.34 -5.45 -25.69
N ASP A 410 -11.48 -6.05 -25.97
CA ASP A 410 -11.65 -6.85 -27.17
C ASP A 410 -11.36 -6.01 -28.43
N GLY A 411 -10.44 -6.50 -29.28
CA GLY A 411 -9.99 -5.80 -30.49
C GLY A 411 -9.06 -4.61 -30.24
N GLU A 412 -8.61 -4.34 -29.01
CA GLU A 412 -7.67 -3.28 -28.71
C GLU A 412 -6.25 -3.65 -29.16
N ASP A 413 -5.76 -3.00 -30.21
CA ASP A 413 -4.43 -3.17 -30.79
C ASP A 413 -3.47 -2.01 -30.46
N THR A 414 -3.90 -1.09 -29.60
CA THR A 414 -3.15 0.10 -29.22
C THR A 414 -3.12 0.28 -27.71
N ILE A 415 -2.06 0.92 -27.23
CA ILE A 415 -1.94 1.32 -25.82
C ILE A 415 -1.64 2.82 -25.71
N SER A 416 -2.14 3.40 -24.64
CA SER A 416 -1.81 4.76 -24.25
C SER A 416 -0.65 4.78 -23.28
N VAL A 417 0.45 5.43 -23.67
CA VAL A 417 1.64 5.57 -22.81
C VAL A 417 1.76 7.03 -22.37
N THR A 418 1.81 7.26 -21.07
CA THR A 418 2.04 8.58 -20.51
C THR A 418 3.40 8.61 -19.83
N PHE A 419 4.23 9.55 -20.26
CA PHE A 419 5.58 9.77 -19.76
C PHE A 419 5.58 10.93 -18.76
N GLY A 420 6.11 10.71 -17.57
CA GLY A 420 6.34 11.73 -16.56
C GLY A 420 7.41 12.75 -16.99
N LYS A 421 7.41 13.91 -16.34
CA LYS A 421 8.44 14.92 -16.52
C LYS A 421 9.82 14.37 -16.13
N GLY A 422 10.82 14.50 -17.02
CA GLY A 422 12.17 14.05 -16.70
C GLY A 422 13.10 13.94 -17.90
N LYS A 423 14.33 13.50 -17.60
CA LYS A 423 15.33 13.03 -18.57
C LYS A 423 15.70 11.61 -18.17
N TYR A 424 15.29 10.63 -18.96
CA TYR A 424 15.54 9.22 -18.69
C TYR A 424 15.51 8.40 -19.98
N GLN A 425 16.06 7.21 -19.91
CA GLN A 425 16.05 6.23 -20.99
C GLN A 425 15.28 5.01 -20.54
N LEU A 426 14.48 4.47 -21.44
CA LEU A 426 13.83 3.16 -21.33
C LEU A 426 14.57 2.23 -22.29
N SER A 427 15.06 1.11 -21.79
CA SER A 427 15.85 0.14 -22.55
C SER A 427 15.44 -1.29 -22.24
N HIS A 428 15.90 -2.25 -23.02
CA HIS A 428 15.57 -3.66 -22.87
C HIS A 428 14.06 -3.90 -22.84
N VAL A 429 13.36 -3.31 -23.80
CA VAL A 429 11.89 -3.40 -23.89
C VAL A 429 11.51 -4.80 -24.32
N GLN A 430 10.75 -5.48 -23.47
CA GLN A 430 10.17 -6.79 -23.73
C GLN A 430 8.67 -6.67 -23.71
N ALA A 431 7.99 -7.14 -24.74
CA ALA A 431 6.54 -7.11 -24.83
C ALA A 431 6.00 -8.45 -25.34
N TYR A 432 4.98 -8.97 -24.66
CA TYR A 432 4.33 -10.23 -25.00
C TYR A 432 2.81 -10.06 -24.91
N LEU A 433 2.10 -10.79 -25.77
CA LEU A 433 0.64 -10.82 -25.80
C LEU A 433 0.13 -12.24 -25.57
N GLY A 434 -0.92 -12.38 -24.78
CA GLY A 434 -1.60 -13.66 -24.57
C GLY A 434 -2.66 -13.58 -23.50
N SER A 435 -3.36 -14.69 -23.28
CA SER A 435 -4.40 -14.81 -22.26
C SER A 435 -3.87 -15.54 -21.03
N LEU A 436 -4.47 -15.29 -19.87
CA LEU A 436 -4.16 -16.09 -18.67
C LEU A 436 -4.70 -17.51 -18.84
N PRO A 437 -4.05 -18.52 -18.22
CA PRO A 437 -4.55 -19.89 -18.23
C PRO A 437 -6.01 -19.95 -17.74
N GLU A 438 -6.81 -20.80 -18.35
CA GLU A 438 -8.17 -21.05 -17.86
C GLU A 438 -8.14 -21.66 -16.45
N ARG A 439 -9.10 -21.32 -15.61
CA ARG A 439 -9.16 -21.85 -14.23
C ARG A 439 -9.31 -23.40 -14.24
N SER A 440 -10.04 -23.97 -15.18
CA SER A 440 -10.23 -25.42 -15.32
C SER A 440 -8.94 -26.20 -15.64
N LYS A 441 -7.93 -25.54 -16.25
CA LYS A 441 -6.62 -26.11 -16.59
C LYS A 441 -5.55 -25.75 -15.58
N THR A 442 -5.91 -25.07 -14.49
CA THR A 442 -4.97 -24.59 -13.49
C THR A 442 -4.77 -25.56 -12.33
N LEU A 443 -3.87 -25.23 -11.44
CA LEU A 443 -3.46 -26.08 -10.32
C LEU A 443 -4.47 -26.19 -9.16
N TYR A 444 -5.62 -25.50 -9.21
CA TYR A 444 -6.56 -25.45 -8.08
C TYR A 444 -7.52 -26.66 -8.08
N GLN A 445 -6.98 -27.83 -7.78
CA GLN A 445 -7.75 -29.07 -7.81
C GLN A 445 -8.60 -29.29 -6.57
N SER A 446 -8.15 -28.78 -5.43
CA SER A 446 -8.82 -28.90 -4.14
C SER A 446 -8.67 -27.58 -3.39
N GLU A 447 -9.76 -27.00 -2.92
CA GLU A 447 -9.73 -25.77 -2.12
C GLU A 447 -10.23 -26.01 -0.70
N VAL A 448 -9.75 -25.23 0.27
CA VAL A 448 -10.18 -25.31 1.65
C VAL A 448 -11.58 -24.72 1.79
N GLN A 449 -12.46 -25.51 2.39
CA GLN A 449 -13.74 -25.03 2.88
C GLN A 449 -13.51 -24.46 4.29
N VAL A 450 -13.40 -23.13 4.37
CA VAL A 450 -13.08 -22.44 5.63
C VAL A 450 -14.30 -22.39 6.53
N ASP A 451 -14.12 -22.83 7.78
CA ASP A 451 -15.14 -22.65 8.82
C ASP A 451 -15.07 -21.22 9.37
N LYS A 452 -16.03 -20.38 8.96
CA LYS A 452 -16.09 -18.96 9.36
C LYS A 452 -16.35 -18.76 10.86
N LYS A 453 -16.91 -19.77 11.56
CA LYS A 453 -17.15 -19.69 13.02
C LYS A 453 -15.90 -19.94 13.82
N LEU A 454 -15.03 -20.83 13.32
CA LEU A 454 -13.77 -21.20 13.94
C LEU A 454 -12.61 -20.33 13.45
N THR A 455 -12.76 -19.65 12.31
CA THR A 455 -11.77 -18.74 11.77
C THR A 455 -11.98 -17.33 12.33
N LYS A 456 -11.11 -16.93 13.23
CA LYS A 456 -11.14 -15.61 13.87
C LYS A 456 -9.80 -15.27 14.51
N ASP A 457 -9.55 -13.97 14.68
CA ASP A 457 -8.32 -13.43 15.29
C ASP A 457 -7.06 -13.93 14.55
N ASN A 458 -6.28 -14.77 15.20
CA ASN A 458 -5.04 -15.34 14.70
C ASN A 458 -5.18 -16.80 14.21
N VAL A 459 -6.40 -17.30 14.04
CA VAL A 459 -6.69 -18.69 13.62
C VAL A 459 -7.47 -18.72 12.32
N ILE A 460 -7.02 -19.56 11.38
CA ILE A 460 -7.78 -19.96 10.19
C ILE A 460 -7.98 -21.46 10.29
N GLN A 461 -9.21 -21.94 10.18
CA GLN A 461 -9.57 -23.35 10.25
C GLN A 461 -10.56 -23.74 9.16
N GLY A 462 -10.41 -24.95 8.64
CA GLY A 462 -11.30 -25.47 7.61
C GLY A 462 -10.98 -26.92 7.26
N THR A 463 -11.68 -27.44 6.27
CA THR A 463 -11.47 -28.79 5.74
C THR A 463 -11.11 -28.75 4.26
N ILE A 464 -10.34 -29.73 3.81
CA ILE A 464 -9.98 -29.87 2.40
C ILE A 464 -10.10 -31.35 1.99
N GLN A 465 -10.59 -31.58 0.76
CA GLN A 465 -10.54 -32.89 0.12
C GLN A 465 -9.42 -32.90 -0.91
N VAL A 466 -8.32 -33.57 -0.56
CA VAL A 466 -7.12 -33.68 -1.43
C VAL A 466 -7.27 -34.89 -2.33
N LYS A 467 -7.06 -34.72 -3.64
CA LYS A 467 -7.21 -35.79 -4.64
C LYS A 467 -6.00 -36.71 -4.68
N ASN A 468 -4.81 -36.12 -4.78
CA ASN A 468 -3.53 -36.82 -4.91
C ASN A 468 -2.56 -36.27 -3.85
N ASP A 469 -1.60 -37.09 -3.43
CA ASP A 469 -0.50 -36.61 -2.60
C ASP A 469 0.21 -35.44 -3.27
N GLY A 470 0.55 -34.42 -2.50
CA GLY A 470 1.15 -33.21 -3.06
C GLY A 470 1.40 -32.14 -2.03
N TRP A 471 1.09 -30.90 -2.35
CA TRP A 471 1.38 -29.74 -1.54
C TRP A 471 0.13 -28.96 -1.18
N PHE A 472 0.04 -28.59 0.08
CA PHE A 472 -0.88 -27.58 0.58
C PHE A 472 -0.25 -26.21 0.42
N ILE A 473 -0.91 -25.36 -0.35
CA ILE A 473 -0.42 -24.03 -0.76
C ILE A 473 -1.34 -22.96 -0.22
N THR A 474 -0.76 -21.88 0.26
CA THR A 474 -1.51 -20.69 0.64
C THR A 474 -1.00 -19.44 -0.07
N SER A 475 -1.79 -18.38 -0.12
CA SER A 475 -1.35 -17.03 -0.43
C SER A 475 -1.16 -16.16 0.83
N ILE A 476 -0.88 -16.79 1.99
CA ILE A 476 -0.54 -16.14 3.25
C ILE A 476 0.99 -16.01 3.31
N PRO A 477 1.54 -14.81 3.51
CA PRO A 477 3.00 -14.62 3.57
C PRO A 477 3.67 -15.52 4.61
N TYR A 478 4.81 -16.11 4.23
CA TYR A 478 5.59 -16.97 5.12
C TYR A 478 6.16 -16.19 6.30
N ASP A 479 5.94 -16.69 7.51
CA ASP A 479 6.54 -16.20 8.74
C ASP A 479 6.74 -17.36 9.71
N THR A 480 7.86 -17.40 10.41
CA THR A 480 8.21 -18.48 11.36
C THR A 480 7.32 -18.53 12.60
N HIS A 481 6.52 -17.49 12.84
CA HIS A 481 5.58 -17.43 13.95
C HIS A 481 4.22 -18.07 13.62
N PHE A 482 4.03 -18.56 12.40
CA PHE A 482 2.90 -19.43 12.09
C PHE A 482 3.16 -20.86 12.53
N LYS A 483 2.10 -21.53 12.98
CA LYS A 483 2.03 -22.97 13.14
C LYS A 483 0.89 -23.51 12.29
N MET A 484 1.11 -24.65 11.65
CA MET A 484 0.12 -25.33 10.82
C MET A 484 -0.12 -26.73 11.37
N TYR A 485 -1.39 -27.09 11.43
CA TYR A 485 -1.83 -28.39 11.88
C TYR A 485 -2.67 -29.05 10.80
N ILE A 486 -2.34 -30.29 10.46
CA ILE A 486 -3.13 -31.18 9.59
C ILE A 486 -3.63 -32.32 10.45
N ASP A 487 -4.95 -32.50 10.52
CA ASP A 487 -5.60 -33.52 11.37
C ASP A 487 -5.15 -33.47 12.83
N GLY A 488 -4.99 -32.27 13.37
CA GLY A 488 -4.56 -32.01 14.73
C GLY A 488 -3.05 -32.19 15.00
N LYS A 489 -2.26 -32.66 14.03
CA LYS A 489 -0.80 -32.82 14.17
C LYS A 489 -0.08 -31.60 13.61
N GLU A 490 0.87 -31.05 14.37
CA GLU A 490 1.73 -29.95 13.89
C GLU A 490 2.57 -30.43 12.71
N THR A 491 2.48 -29.70 11.60
CA THR A 491 3.16 -30.00 10.34
C THR A 491 4.24 -28.96 10.07
N LYS A 492 5.39 -29.40 9.53
CA LYS A 492 6.49 -28.51 9.19
C LYS A 492 6.09 -27.58 8.06
N ILE A 493 6.06 -26.28 8.35
CA ILE A 493 5.79 -25.24 7.37
C ILE A 493 7.03 -25.05 6.48
N GLN A 494 6.80 -24.92 5.19
CA GLN A 494 7.82 -24.59 4.20
C GLN A 494 7.41 -23.32 3.43
N LYS A 495 8.40 -22.64 2.87
CA LYS A 495 8.16 -21.50 1.99
C LYS A 495 7.82 -22.03 0.60
N VAL A 496 6.64 -21.68 0.09
CA VAL A 496 6.18 -22.02 -1.26
C VAL A 496 5.92 -20.74 -2.06
N ASN A 497 5.90 -20.87 -3.39
CA ASN A 497 5.72 -19.73 -4.28
C ASN A 497 6.62 -18.54 -3.90
N THR A 498 7.83 -18.84 -3.46
CA THR A 498 8.89 -17.90 -3.04
C THR A 498 8.62 -17.05 -1.80
N ALA A 499 7.38 -16.93 -1.34
CA ALA A 499 7.01 -16.00 -0.27
C ALA A 499 5.87 -16.44 0.65
N PHE A 500 5.29 -17.61 0.44
CA PHE A 500 4.04 -17.99 1.12
C PHE A 500 4.17 -19.26 1.95
N LEU A 501 3.19 -19.47 2.83
CA LEU A 501 3.11 -20.67 3.65
C LEU A 501 2.62 -21.88 2.84
N GLY A 502 3.26 -23.02 3.03
CA GLY A 502 2.80 -24.32 2.52
C GLY A 502 3.39 -25.48 3.29
N CYS A 503 2.91 -26.67 3.00
CA CYS A 503 3.45 -27.93 3.52
C CYS A 503 3.09 -29.07 2.57
N GLU A 504 3.73 -30.21 2.74
CA GLU A 504 3.30 -31.46 2.10
C GLU A 504 1.98 -31.93 2.72
N ILE A 505 1.12 -32.53 1.88
CA ILE A 505 -0.17 -33.07 2.31
C ILE A 505 -0.48 -34.34 1.52
N GLY A 506 -0.96 -35.37 2.19
CA GLY A 506 -1.41 -36.60 1.56
C GLY A 506 -2.79 -36.47 0.90
N SER A 507 -3.17 -37.48 0.12
CA SER A 507 -4.53 -37.60 -0.43
C SER A 507 -5.51 -37.96 0.69
N GLY A 508 -6.74 -37.47 0.57
CA GLY A 508 -7.78 -37.73 1.56
C GLY A 508 -8.54 -36.49 2.02
N LYS A 509 -9.37 -36.66 3.00
CA LYS A 509 -10.05 -35.54 3.68
C LYS A 509 -9.25 -35.14 4.91
N HIS A 510 -8.89 -33.85 4.98
CA HIS A 510 -8.08 -33.33 6.07
C HIS A 510 -8.75 -32.12 6.73
N GLU A 511 -8.52 -32.00 8.03
CA GLU A 511 -8.76 -30.78 8.78
C GLU A 511 -7.46 -29.94 8.78
N VAL A 512 -7.56 -28.67 8.38
CA VAL A 512 -6.44 -27.74 8.33
C VAL A 512 -6.67 -26.63 9.33
N ARG A 513 -5.65 -26.35 10.16
CA ARG A 513 -5.67 -25.24 11.11
C ARG A 513 -4.34 -24.50 11.05
N ILE A 514 -4.41 -23.19 10.80
CA ILE A 514 -3.26 -22.28 10.74
C ILE A 514 -3.40 -21.28 11.89
N VAL A 515 -2.34 -21.14 12.70
CA VAL A 515 -2.33 -20.24 13.88
C VAL A 515 -1.13 -19.32 13.81
N TYR A 516 -1.35 -18.01 13.97
CA TYR A 516 -0.26 -17.05 14.08
C TYR A 516 0.02 -16.71 15.55
N HIS A 517 1.27 -16.77 15.96
CA HIS A 517 1.74 -16.41 17.29
C HIS A 517 2.53 -15.10 17.21
N ALA A 518 1.89 -13.99 17.58
CA ALA A 518 2.56 -12.68 17.53
C ALA A 518 3.77 -12.67 18.49
N PRO A 519 4.98 -12.33 18.00
CA PRO A 519 6.18 -12.30 18.83
C PRO A 519 6.03 -11.28 19.97
N GLY A 520 6.45 -11.68 21.18
CA GLY A 520 6.36 -10.85 22.38
C GLY A 520 4.95 -10.65 22.96
N ALA A 521 3.90 -11.24 22.37
CA ALA A 521 2.54 -11.03 22.86
C ALA A 521 2.30 -11.66 24.25
N THR A 522 2.88 -12.83 24.49
CA THR A 522 2.77 -13.52 25.79
C THR A 522 3.54 -12.76 26.87
N GLU A 523 4.78 -12.39 26.57
CA GLU A 523 5.63 -11.60 27.46
C GLU A 523 5.00 -10.24 27.77
N GLY A 524 4.46 -9.57 26.76
CA GLY A 524 3.76 -8.30 26.92
C GLY A 524 2.53 -8.40 27.82
N LYS A 525 1.75 -9.48 27.73
CA LYS A 525 0.63 -9.75 28.62
C LYS A 525 1.10 -9.94 30.08
N VAL A 526 2.18 -10.69 30.30
CA VAL A 526 2.74 -10.91 31.63
C VAL A 526 3.24 -9.60 32.24
N PHE A 527 4.02 -8.81 31.49
CA PHE A 527 4.49 -7.51 31.96
C PHE A 527 3.34 -6.53 32.25
N SER A 528 2.30 -6.54 31.41
CA SER A 528 1.11 -5.70 31.65
C SER A 528 0.39 -6.10 32.94
N MET A 529 0.24 -7.42 33.21
CA MET A 529 -0.35 -7.89 34.47
C MET A 529 0.49 -7.49 35.70
N ILE A 530 1.81 -7.65 35.61
CA ILE A 530 2.73 -7.23 36.69
C ILE A 530 2.59 -5.71 36.92
N GLY A 531 2.51 -4.92 35.85
CA GLY A 531 2.32 -3.48 35.92
C GLY A 531 1.00 -3.07 36.57
N ILE A 532 -0.09 -3.76 36.23
CA ILE A 532 -1.41 -3.53 36.85
C ILE A 532 -1.37 -3.87 38.33
N VAL A 533 -0.83 -5.03 38.72
CA VAL A 533 -0.70 -5.44 40.12
C VAL A 533 0.15 -4.44 40.89
N GLY A 534 1.30 -4.03 40.36
CA GLY A 534 2.16 -3.02 40.97
C GLY A 534 1.47 -1.67 41.15
N PHE A 535 0.68 -1.24 40.17
CA PHE A 535 -0.10 -0.02 40.25
C PHE A 535 -1.18 -0.09 41.33
N VAL A 536 -1.92 -1.21 41.41
CA VAL A 536 -2.93 -1.42 42.47
C VAL A 536 -2.30 -1.42 43.86
N LEU A 537 -1.16 -2.07 44.03
CA LEU A 537 -0.42 -2.07 45.31
C LEU A 537 0.00 -0.66 45.73
N LEU A 538 0.46 0.17 44.77
CA LEU A 538 0.81 1.58 45.03
C LEU A 538 -0.40 2.47 45.40
N LEU A 539 -1.60 2.08 44.96
CA LEU A 539 -2.83 2.81 45.35
C LEU A 539 -3.33 2.44 46.74
N VAL A 540 -2.97 1.25 47.24
CA VAL A 540 -3.40 0.75 48.59
C VAL A 540 -2.42 1.15 49.68
N LEU A 541 -1.15 1.41 49.33
CA LEU A 541 -0.13 1.94 50.24
C LEU A 541 -0.26 3.47 50.35
#